data_895635a3a25ac742a7a16877418e8e00
#
_entry.id   895635a3a25ac742a7a16877418e8e00
#
_cell.length_a   1.000
_cell.length_b   1.000
_cell.length_c   1.000
_cell.angle_alpha   90.00
_cell.angle_beta   90.00
_cell.angle_gamma   90.00
#
_symmetry.space_group_name_H-M   'P 1'
#
loop_
_entity.id
_entity.type
_entity.pdbx_description
1 polymer ?
#
loop_
_entity_poly.entity_id
_entity_poly.type
_entity_poly.pdbx_seq_one_letter_code
_entity_poly.pdbx_strand_id
1 'polypeptide(L)'
;YDSDMPVSEATGFSDGDQFSLGDATIEVVHTPGHTMDACSFWIAEKSAIICGDLIPSSYHPSRADMPTGNLLQMKISLEKVMGMKPELIVCGRGDAIIGAERCANVLQRHIESVNQRIDAGGSLPKGWPKPAETCHWLTPEPVWSYE
;
A
#
# COMPACT_ATOMS: atom_id res chain seq x y z
N TYR A 1 19.66 -6.05 -5.99
CA TYR A 1 18.71 -7.12 -6.36
C TYR A 1 19.51 -8.12 -7.18
N ASP A 2 19.61 -9.35 -6.67
CA ASP A 2 20.30 -10.44 -7.34
C ASP A 2 19.37 -10.95 -8.45
N SER A 3 19.66 -10.61 -9.69
CA SER A 3 18.86 -10.98 -10.87
C SER A 3 18.88 -12.48 -11.19
N ASP A 4 19.64 -13.25 -10.41
CA ASP A 4 19.93 -14.66 -10.68
C ASP A 4 19.09 -15.65 -9.83
N MET A 5 18.11 -15.14 -9.05
CA MET A 5 17.16 -16.06 -8.40
C MET A 5 16.20 -16.64 -9.46
N PRO A 6 16.23 -17.95 -9.70
CA PRO A 6 15.28 -18.56 -10.64
C PRO A 6 13.86 -18.44 -10.09
N VAL A 7 13.02 -17.65 -10.76
CA VAL A 7 11.58 -17.49 -10.45
C VAL A 7 10.77 -18.64 -11.06
N SER A 8 11.42 -19.71 -11.46
CA SER A 8 10.81 -20.83 -12.21
C SER A 8 9.71 -21.61 -11.46
N GLU A 9 9.54 -21.36 -10.15
CA GLU A 9 8.51 -22.02 -9.32
C GLU A 9 7.53 -21.03 -8.66
N ALA A 10 7.57 -19.74 -9.03
CA ALA A 10 6.65 -18.77 -8.49
C ALA A 10 5.27 -18.92 -9.14
N THR A 11 4.22 -18.96 -8.31
CA THR A 11 2.83 -18.86 -8.76
C THR A 11 2.38 -17.41 -8.57
N GLY A 12 1.90 -16.78 -9.66
CA GLY A 12 1.31 -15.46 -9.60
C GLY A 12 -0.02 -15.48 -8.85
N PHE A 13 -0.42 -14.32 -8.33
CA PHE A 13 -1.74 -14.11 -7.73
C PHE A 13 -2.35 -12.79 -8.24
N SER A 14 -3.65 -12.65 -8.06
CA SER A 14 -4.43 -11.49 -8.47
C SER A 14 -5.25 -10.91 -7.31
N ASP A 15 -5.78 -9.70 -7.49
CA ASP A 15 -6.72 -9.08 -6.52
C ASP A 15 -7.92 -10.00 -6.28
N GLY A 16 -8.24 -10.26 -5.03
CA GLY A 16 -9.31 -11.14 -4.60
C GLY A 16 -8.93 -12.63 -4.48
N ASP A 17 -7.73 -13.03 -4.87
CA ASP A 17 -7.27 -14.41 -4.63
C ASP A 17 -7.21 -14.72 -3.13
N GLN A 18 -7.52 -15.96 -2.79
CA GLN A 18 -7.59 -16.40 -1.40
C GLN A 18 -6.69 -17.60 -1.14
N PHE A 19 -6.01 -17.57 -0.01
CA PHE A 19 -5.14 -18.64 0.47
C PHE A 19 -5.59 -19.10 1.85
N SER A 20 -5.88 -20.42 2.01
CA SER A 20 -6.22 -20.99 3.30
C SER A 20 -4.96 -21.24 4.14
N LEU A 21 -5.00 -20.81 5.39
CA LEU A 21 -3.98 -21.07 6.41
C LEU A 21 -4.55 -21.91 7.59
N GLY A 22 -5.39 -22.89 7.28
CA GLY A 22 -6.06 -23.71 8.28
C GLY A 22 -7.32 -23.03 8.80
N ASP A 23 -7.24 -22.33 9.92
CA ASP A 23 -8.36 -21.64 10.58
C ASP A 23 -8.53 -20.16 10.13
N ALA A 24 -7.72 -19.70 9.22
CA ALA A 24 -7.79 -18.36 8.67
C ALA A 24 -7.64 -18.37 7.14
N THR A 25 -8.21 -17.38 6.49
CA THR A 25 -8.07 -17.13 5.07
C THR A 25 -7.39 -15.80 4.83
N ILE A 26 -6.35 -15.80 3.99
CA ILE A 26 -5.72 -14.59 3.48
C ILE A 26 -6.34 -14.25 2.14
N GLU A 27 -6.87 -13.03 2.00
CA GLU A 27 -7.32 -12.47 0.74
C GLU A 27 -6.30 -11.44 0.23
N VAL A 28 -5.95 -11.54 -1.04
CA VAL A 28 -5.10 -10.55 -1.71
C VAL A 28 -5.93 -9.32 -2.02
N VAL A 29 -5.43 -8.16 -1.63
CA VAL A 29 -6.05 -6.87 -1.89
C VAL A 29 -5.05 -6.01 -2.66
N HIS A 30 -5.28 -5.76 -3.94
CA HIS A 30 -4.42 -4.87 -4.72
C HIS A 30 -4.52 -3.44 -4.17
N THR A 31 -3.38 -2.90 -3.75
CA THR A 31 -3.25 -1.59 -3.09
C THR A 31 -2.10 -0.79 -3.70
N PRO A 32 -2.20 -0.43 -4.99
CA PRO A 32 -1.15 0.31 -5.69
C PRO A 32 -0.98 1.71 -5.12
N GLY A 33 0.20 2.28 -5.37
CA GLY A 33 0.51 3.66 -5.00
C GLY A 33 1.93 3.86 -4.49
N HIS A 34 2.43 2.97 -3.63
CA HIS A 34 3.86 2.91 -3.33
C HIS A 34 4.63 2.41 -4.56
N THR A 35 4.18 1.28 -5.10
CA THR A 35 4.48 0.77 -6.44
C THR A 35 3.18 0.30 -7.10
N MET A 36 3.22 -0.01 -8.40
CA MET A 36 2.05 -0.46 -9.15
C MET A 36 1.58 -1.87 -8.76
N ASP A 37 2.49 -2.72 -8.35
CA ASP A 37 2.29 -4.13 -8.00
C ASP A 37 2.03 -4.33 -6.49
N ALA A 38 1.97 -3.24 -5.71
CA ALA A 38 1.79 -3.33 -4.28
C ALA A 38 0.46 -3.99 -3.92
N CYS A 39 0.53 -4.99 -3.06
CA CYS A 39 -0.62 -5.70 -2.52
C CYS A 39 -0.62 -5.66 -0.99
N SER A 40 -1.81 -5.68 -0.43
CA SER A 40 -2.07 -5.95 0.99
C SER A 40 -2.72 -7.31 1.14
N PHE A 41 -2.65 -7.87 2.34
CA PHE A 41 -3.22 -9.17 2.64
C PHE A 41 -4.21 -9.03 3.79
N TRP A 42 -5.48 -9.30 3.52
CA TRP A 42 -6.57 -9.19 4.48
C TRP A 42 -6.89 -10.54 5.12
N ILE A 43 -7.06 -10.56 6.42
CA ILE A 43 -7.47 -11.73 7.22
C ILE A 43 -8.75 -11.35 7.95
N ALA A 44 -9.90 -11.69 7.35
CA ALA A 44 -11.20 -11.24 7.83
C ALA A 44 -11.51 -11.74 9.25
N GLU A 45 -11.16 -13.00 9.57
CA GLU A 45 -11.40 -13.64 10.87
C GLU A 45 -10.65 -12.94 12.01
N LYS A 46 -9.65 -12.13 11.68
CA LYS A 46 -8.83 -11.37 12.64
C LYS A 46 -9.03 -9.86 12.52
N SER A 47 -9.88 -9.39 11.60
CA SER A 47 -9.96 -7.97 11.22
C SER A 47 -8.57 -7.35 11.03
N ALA A 48 -7.67 -8.11 10.40
CA ALA A 48 -6.24 -7.78 10.27
C ALA A 48 -5.84 -7.57 8.83
N ILE A 49 -4.97 -6.59 8.59
CA ILE A 49 -4.37 -6.34 7.29
C ILE A 49 -2.85 -6.24 7.38
N ILE A 50 -2.16 -6.92 6.48
CA ILE A 50 -0.72 -6.78 6.26
C ILE A 50 -0.56 -5.90 5.03
N CYS A 51 -0.06 -4.68 5.18
CA CYS A 51 -0.18 -3.67 4.13
C CYS A 51 1.17 -3.17 3.56
N GLY A 52 2.28 -3.80 3.92
CA GLY A 52 3.59 -3.41 3.41
C GLY A 52 3.83 -1.89 3.51
N ASP A 53 4.44 -1.31 2.50
CA ASP A 53 4.78 0.11 2.46
C ASP A 53 3.62 1.02 2.00
N LEU A 54 2.39 0.50 1.85
CA LEU A 54 1.19 1.34 1.80
C LEU A 54 1.08 2.14 3.10
N ILE A 55 1.33 1.48 4.24
CA ILE A 55 1.47 2.10 5.56
C ILE A 55 2.81 1.65 6.14
N PRO A 56 3.90 2.41 5.93
CA PRO A 56 5.22 2.00 6.40
C PRO A 56 5.28 1.90 7.92
N SER A 57 4.60 2.80 8.64
CA SER A 57 4.49 2.75 10.10
C SER A 57 3.43 3.73 10.59
N SER A 58 3.15 3.74 11.90
CA SER A 58 2.18 4.67 12.51
C SER A 58 2.61 6.15 12.46
N TYR A 59 3.85 6.48 12.12
CA TYR A 59 4.37 7.85 12.15
C TYR A 59 5.14 8.27 10.89
N HIS A 60 5.66 7.32 10.10
CA HIS A 60 6.26 7.64 8.81
C HIS A 60 5.17 7.73 7.74
N PRO A 61 5.12 8.82 6.96
CA PRO A 61 4.11 8.96 5.92
C PRO A 61 4.31 7.96 4.79
N SER A 62 3.21 7.57 4.16
CA SER A 62 3.22 6.77 2.93
C SER A 62 3.96 7.50 1.82
N ARG A 63 4.74 6.77 1.02
CA ARG A 63 5.60 7.30 -0.04
C ARG A 63 5.22 6.70 -1.39
N ALA A 64 5.10 7.56 -2.40
CA ALA A 64 4.80 7.19 -3.78
C ALA A 64 5.89 7.68 -4.77
N ASP A 65 7.09 8.00 -4.28
CA ASP A 65 8.22 8.48 -5.07
C ASP A 65 9.09 7.35 -5.66
N MET A 66 8.68 6.12 -5.46
CA MET A 66 9.34 4.91 -5.97
C MET A 66 9.05 4.71 -7.48
N PRO A 67 9.83 3.87 -8.20
CA PRO A 67 9.47 3.44 -9.55
C PRO A 67 8.02 2.95 -9.58
N THR A 68 7.24 3.42 -10.54
CA THR A 68 5.79 3.15 -10.68
C THR A 68 4.90 3.69 -9.55
N GLY A 69 5.43 4.51 -8.64
CA GLY A 69 4.64 5.13 -7.56
C GLY A 69 3.60 6.13 -8.08
N ASN A 70 2.47 6.27 -7.38
CA ASN A 70 1.38 7.15 -7.78
C ASN A 70 0.57 7.62 -6.57
N LEU A 71 0.49 8.94 -6.35
CA LEU A 71 -0.24 9.53 -5.21
C LEU A 71 -1.75 9.32 -5.30
N LEU A 72 -2.32 9.37 -6.51
CA LEU A 72 -3.78 9.23 -6.70
C LEU A 72 -4.21 7.79 -6.38
N GLN A 73 -3.45 6.80 -6.85
CA GLN A 73 -3.69 5.40 -6.52
C GLN A 73 -3.45 5.10 -5.03
N MET A 74 -2.42 5.69 -4.44
CA MET A 74 -2.17 5.55 -3.00
C MET A 74 -3.33 6.05 -2.16
N LYS A 75 -3.94 7.18 -2.52
CA LYS A 75 -5.16 7.68 -1.87
C LYS A 75 -6.28 6.64 -1.94
N ILE A 76 -6.59 6.15 -3.14
CA ILE A 76 -7.65 5.15 -3.36
C ILE A 76 -7.38 3.88 -2.53
N SER A 77 -6.13 3.41 -2.51
CA SER A 77 -5.72 2.23 -1.74
C SER A 77 -5.88 2.42 -0.23
N LEU A 78 -5.50 3.58 0.30
CA LEU A 78 -5.68 3.91 1.72
C LEU A 78 -7.17 4.00 2.08
N GLU A 79 -8.00 4.62 1.23
CA GLU A 79 -9.45 4.70 1.42
C GLU A 79 -10.11 3.31 1.34
N LYS A 80 -9.65 2.43 0.41
CA LYS A 80 -10.08 1.03 0.33
C LYS A 80 -9.80 0.30 1.65
N VAL A 81 -8.59 0.41 2.17
CA VAL A 81 -8.20 -0.22 3.45
C VAL A 81 -8.98 0.37 4.63
N MET A 82 -9.20 1.68 4.65
CA MET A 82 -10.05 2.30 5.70
C MET A 82 -11.48 1.76 5.67
N GLY A 83 -12.05 1.53 4.47
CA GLY A 83 -13.38 0.94 4.30
C GLY A 83 -13.49 -0.50 4.82
N MET A 84 -12.38 -1.24 4.90
CA MET A 84 -12.32 -2.60 5.47
C MET A 84 -12.36 -2.60 7.00
N LYS A 85 -12.15 -1.45 7.66
CA LYS A 85 -12.21 -1.26 9.11
C LYS A 85 -11.30 -2.22 9.90
N PRO A 86 -9.99 -2.25 9.62
CA PRO A 86 -9.08 -3.14 10.33
C PRO A 86 -8.98 -2.78 11.82
N GLU A 87 -8.87 -3.81 12.66
CA GLU A 87 -8.54 -3.69 14.08
C GLU A 87 -7.05 -3.97 14.36
N LEU A 88 -6.36 -4.50 13.35
CA LEU A 88 -4.92 -4.74 13.35
C LEU A 88 -4.33 -4.38 11.98
N ILE A 89 -3.34 -3.50 11.98
CA ILE A 89 -2.53 -3.21 10.78
C ILE A 89 -1.10 -3.66 11.05
N VAL A 90 -0.61 -4.58 10.21
CA VAL A 90 0.80 -4.95 10.17
C VAL A 90 1.48 -4.09 9.11
N CYS A 91 2.27 -3.14 9.57
CA CYS A 91 2.98 -2.17 8.73
C CYS A 91 4.15 -2.82 7.98
N GLY A 92 4.64 -2.16 6.95
CA GLY A 92 5.87 -2.57 6.26
C GLY A 92 7.12 -2.49 7.14
N ARG A 93 7.10 -1.58 8.13
CA ARG A 93 8.21 -1.33 9.07
C ARG A 93 7.69 -0.91 10.43
N GLY A 94 8.43 -1.28 11.48
CA GLY A 94 8.06 -0.90 12.85
C GLY A 94 6.95 -1.75 13.45
N ASP A 95 6.31 -1.21 14.48
CA ASP A 95 5.34 -1.95 15.26
C ASP A 95 3.97 -2.03 14.57
N ALA A 96 3.26 -3.13 14.84
CA ALA A 96 1.87 -3.27 14.43
C ALA A 96 0.97 -2.24 15.14
N ILE A 97 -0.06 -1.79 14.44
CA ILE A 97 -1.07 -0.85 14.97
C ILE A 97 -2.26 -1.68 15.43
N ILE A 98 -2.54 -1.65 16.72
CA ILE A 98 -3.57 -2.49 17.36
C ILE A 98 -4.70 -1.62 17.89
N GLY A 99 -5.93 -2.03 17.61
CA GLY A 99 -7.19 -1.41 18.03
C GLY A 99 -7.85 -0.59 16.92
N ALA A 100 -9.16 -0.78 16.74
CA ALA A 100 -9.97 -0.18 15.67
C ALA A 100 -9.81 1.35 15.57
N GLU A 101 -9.93 2.05 16.70
CA GLU A 101 -9.79 3.51 16.74
C GLU A 101 -8.39 3.97 16.34
N ARG A 102 -7.36 3.28 16.84
CA ARG A 102 -5.96 3.60 16.51
C ARG A 102 -5.66 3.33 15.04
N CYS A 103 -6.17 2.24 14.48
CA CYS A 103 -6.06 1.91 13.05
C CYS A 103 -6.72 3.01 12.21
N ALA A 104 -7.96 3.38 12.54
CA ALA A 104 -8.69 4.44 11.83
C ALA A 104 -7.95 5.79 11.88
N ASN A 105 -7.44 6.18 13.05
CA ASN A 105 -6.70 7.43 13.22
C ASN A 105 -5.38 7.45 12.44
N VAL A 106 -4.68 6.31 12.35
CA VAL A 106 -3.45 6.21 11.55
C VAL A 106 -3.77 6.29 10.06
N LEU A 107 -4.76 5.53 9.58
CA LEU A 107 -5.22 5.58 8.18
C LEU A 107 -5.63 6.99 7.78
N GLN A 108 -6.43 7.67 8.62
CA GLN A 108 -6.86 9.03 8.36
C GLN A 108 -5.68 9.99 8.18
N ARG A 109 -4.65 9.91 9.05
CA ARG A 109 -3.44 10.74 8.91
C ARG A 109 -2.66 10.46 7.63
N HIS A 110 -2.59 9.21 7.19
CA HIS A 110 -1.94 8.85 5.92
C HIS A 110 -2.72 9.43 4.74
N ILE A 111 -4.06 9.31 4.74
CA ILE A 111 -4.94 9.89 3.72
C ILE A 111 -4.79 11.41 3.67
N GLU A 112 -4.82 12.09 4.82
CA GLU A 112 -4.63 13.54 4.90
C GLU A 112 -3.26 13.96 4.36
N SER A 113 -2.20 13.24 4.71
CA SER A 113 -0.85 13.51 4.21
C SER A 113 -0.73 13.34 2.69
N VAL A 114 -1.42 12.35 2.12
CA VAL A 114 -1.46 12.15 0.66
C VAL A 114 -2.29 13.25 -0.01
N ASN A 115 -3.46 13.59 0.53
CA ASN A 115 -4.32 14.66 0.02
C ASN A 115 -3.59 16.01 0.00
N GLN A 116 -2.88 16.37 1.07
CA GLN A 116 -2.09 17.61 1.12
C GLN A 116 -1.06 17.70 -0.01
N ARG A 117 -0.44 16.58 -0.40
CA ARG A 117 0.51 16.55 -1.52
C ARG A 117 -0.19 16.66 -2.87
N ILE A 118 -1.34 16.00 -3.02
CA ILE A 118 -2.15 16.12 -4.25
C ILE A 118 -2.61 17.56 -4.43
N ASP A 119 -3.16 18.18 -3.39
CA ASP A 119 -3.66 19.56 -3.40
C ASP A 119 -2.54 20.59 -3.65
N ALA A 120 -1.33 20.28 -3.19
CA ALA A 120 -0.13 21.09 -3.43
C ALA A 120 0.54 20.80 -4.80
N GLY A 121 -0.15 20.13 -5.74
CA GLY A 121 0.38 19.80 -7.06
C GLY A 121 1.54 18.80 -7.02
N GLY A 122 1.56 17.91 -6.01
CA GLY A 122 2.60 16.88 -5.86
C GLY A 122 3.89 17.40 -5.23
N SER A 123 3.86 18.51 -4.49
CA SER A 123 5.06 19.02 -3.81
C SER A 123 5.65 17.98 -2.86
N LEU A 124 6.97 17.87 -2.88
CA LEU A 124 7.70 16.96 -2.00
C LEU A 124 7.87 17.58 -0.61
N PRO A 125 7.68 16.80 0.45
CA PRO A 125 8.09 17.23 1.79
C PRO A 125 9.60 17.54 1.83
N LYS A 126 9.99 18.48 2.68
CA LYS A 126 11.41 18.85 2.83
C LYS A 126 12.25 17.63 3.20
N GLY A 127 13.32 17.42 2.48
CA GLY A 127 14.26 16.30 2.73
C GLY A 127 13.89 14.99 2.05
N TRP A 128 12.80 14.97 1.27
CA TRP A 128 12.48 13.78 0.47
C TRP A 128 13.30 13.73 -0.82
N PRO A 129 13.65 12.53 -1.29
CA PRO A 129 14.28 12.37 -2.59
C PRO A 129 13.30 12.77 -3.70
N LYS A 130 13.83 13.12 -4.86
CA LYS A 130 13.01 13.31 -6.05
C LYS A 130 12.33 12.00 -6.43
N PRO A 131 11.10 12.05 -6.99
CA PRO A 131 10.48 10.87 -7.56
C PRO A 131 11.40 10.20 -8.59
N ALA A 132 11.35 8.87 -8.66
CA ALA A 132 12.04 8.11 -9.69
C ALA A 132 11.58 8.56 -11.09
N GLU A 133 12.44 8.45 -12.11
CA GLU A 133 12.10 8.84 -13.49
C GLU A 133 10.89 8.08 -14.04
N THR A 134 10.69 6.85 -13.59
CA THR A 134 9.56 5.99 -13.95
C THR A 134 8.37 6.12 -12.99
N CYS A 135 8.41 7.07 -12.05
CA CYS A 135 7.32 7.35 -11.14
C CYS A 135 6.18 8.07 -11.87
N HIS A 136 4.96 7.61 -11.68
CA HIS A 136 3.77 8.23 -12.26
C HIS A 136 3.27 9.44 -11.47
N TRP A 137 3.67 9.56 -10.23
CA TRP A 137 3.41 10.64 -9.27
C TRP A 137 1.96 11.11 -9.22
N LEU A 138 1.56 12.07 -10.09
CA LEU A 138 0.19 12.61 -10.19
C LEU A 138 -0.45 12.37 -11.57
N THR A 139 0.16 11.54 -12.42
CA THR A 139 -0.48 11.22 -13.69
C THR A 139 -1.74 10.39 -13.47
N PRO A 140 -2.83 10.65 -14.22
CA PRO A 140 -3.99 9.76 -14.21
C PRO A 140 -3.56 8.34 -14.53
N GLU A 141 -4.33 7.38 -14.04
CA GLU A 141 -4.07 5.95 -14.07
C GLU A 141 -3.16 5.49 -15.21
N PRO A 142 -1.99 4.92 -14.88
CA PRO A 142 -1.20 4.28 -15.90
C PRO A 142 -2.01 3.12 -16.47
N VAL A 143 -2.14 3.08 -17.79
CA VAL A 143 -2.69 1.91 -18.47
C VAL A 143 -1.64 0.81 -18.35
N TRP A 144 -1.84 -0.12 -17.44
CA TRP A 144 -1.00 -1.28 -17.29
C TRP A 144 -1.32 -2.23 -18.44
N SER A 145 -0.46 -2.32 -19.44
CA SER A 145 -0.49 -3.42 -20.39
C SER A 145 0.41 -4.52 -19.84
N TYR A 146 -0.19 -5.60 -19.39
CA TYR A 146 0.52 -6.86 -19.21
C TYR A 146 0.67 -7.50 -20.61
N GLU A 147 1.67 -7.04 -21.38
CA GLU A 147 2.14 -7.77 -22.55
C GLU A 147 3.33 -8.64 -22.18
#